data_e2f2b8daa789c00f2d845dba853b5474
#
_entry.id   e2f2b8daa789c00f2d845dba853b5474
#
_cell.length_a   1.000
_cell.length_b   1.000
_cell.length_c   1.000
_cell.angle_alpha   90.00
_cell.angle_beta   90.00
_cell.angle_gamma   90.00
#
_symmetry.space_group_name_H-M   'P 1'
#
loop_
_entity.id
_entity.type
_entity.pdbx_description
1 polymer ?
#
loop_
_entity_poly.entity_id
_entity_poly.type
_entity_poly.pdbx_seq_one_letter_code
_entity_poly.pdbx_strand_id
1 'polypeptide(L)'
;MVVVRNSRVLVAMIFLISISAAFIAICSVLAAISQLYPLSNLTVARGIAAAQWGISGLLFALMCPFMWTMASKMAHPRVRFDSSGVEFNLGTKKAPLQLLMLWDQVSAIRQQRVGNAQQFTVKAADGSYVQFNSYTFFRPKRVARLIAERTGLSIQKI
;
A
#
# COMPACT_ATOMS: atom_id res chain seq x y z
N MET A 1 -22.95 -3.62 -11.90
CA MET A 1 -21.89 -4.07 -11.01
C MET A 1 -20.64 -3.23 -11.21
N VAL A 2 -20.15 -2.53 -10.20
CA VAL A 2 -18.92 -1.72 -10.27
C VAL A 2 -17.93 -2.30 -9.28
N VAL A 3 -16.70 -2.59 -9.71
CA VAL A 3 -15.62 -3.08 -8.85
C VAL A 3 -14.52 -2.04 -8.78
N VAL A 4 -14.27 -1.52 -7.58
CA VAL A 4 -13.13 -0.64 -7.32
C VAL A 4 -11.98 -1.48 -6.78
N ARG A 5 -10.86 -1.43 -7.48
CA ARG A 5 -9.59 -2.07 -7.10
C ARG A 5 -8.49 -1.02 -7.07
N ASN A 6 -7.44 -1.31 -6.36
CA ASN A 6 -6.22 -0.52 -6.52
C ASN A 6 -5.72 -0.58 -7.97
N SER A 7 -5.12 0.51 -8.42
CA SER A 7 -4.56 0.57 -9.77
C SER A 7 -3.54 -0.54 -9.96
N ARG A 8 -3.79 -1.45 -10.91
CA ARG A 8 -2.83 -2.51 -11.28
C ARG A 8 -1.48 -1.92 -11.70
N VAL A 9 -1.53 -0.75 -12.34
CA VAL A 9 -0.33 -0.03 -12.76
C VAL A 9 0.47 0.43 -11.54
N LEU A 10 -0.18 1.01 -10.52
CA LEU A 10 0.50 1.45 -9.30
C LEU A 10 1.14 0.27 -8.57
N VAL A 11 0.40 -0.83 -8.41
CA VAL A 11 0.93 -2.05 -7.77
C VAL A 11 2.12 -2.60 -8.56
N ALA A 12 2.01 -2.67 -9.88
CA ALA A 12 3.09 -3.12 -10.76
C ALA A 12 4.30 -2.19 -10.67
N MET A 13 4.09 -0.87 -10.62
CA MET A 13 5.19 0.10 -10.42
C MET A 13 5.92 -0.11 -9.10
N ILE A 14 5.20 -0.34 -8.00
CA ILE A 14 5.81 -0.59 -6.69
C ILE A 14 6.63 -1.90 -6.73
N PHE A 15 6.13 -2.95 -7.37
CA PHE A 15 6.90 -4.19 -7.57
C PHE A 15 8.14 -3.96 -8.43
N LEU A 16 8.03 -3.19 -9.51
CA LEU A 16 9.16 -2.85 -10.38
C LEU A 16 10.23 -2.07 -9.61
N ILE A 17 9.83 -1.07 -8.80
CA ILE A 17 10.74 -0.31 -7.94
C ILE A 17 11.44 -1.25 -6.94
N SER A 18 10.70 -2.21 -6.36
CA SER A 18 11.27 -3.20 -5.44
C SER A 18 12.33 -4.07 -6.10
N ILE A 19 12.07 -4.54 -7.33
CA ILE A 19 13.03 -5.32 -8.12
C ILE A 19 14.26 -4.47 -8.48
N SER A 20 14.06 -3.23 -8.89
CA SER A 20 15.14 -2.30 -9.20
C SER A 20 16.01 -2.00 -7.97
N ALA A 21 15.40 -1.83 -6.80
CA ALA A 21 16.10 -1.64 -5.54
C ALA A 21 16.96 -2.87 -5.18
N ALA A 22 16.45 -4.08 -5.39
CA ALA A 22 17.21 -5.31 -5.17
C ALA A 22 18.41 -5.41 -6.13
N PHE A 23 18.22 -5.06 -7.40
CA PHE A 23 19.30 -5.04 -8.39
C PHE A 23 20.38 -4.03 -8.02
N ILE A 24 19.99 -2.80 -7.63
CA ILE A 24 20.93 -1.77 -7.16
C ILE A 24 21.70 -2.25 -5.93
N ALA A 25 21.03 -2.90 -4.97
CA ALA A 25 21.69 -3.47 -3.80
C ALA A 25 22.78 -4.47 -4.18
N ILE A 26 22.50 -5.39 -5.10
CA ILE A 26 23.47 -6.38 -5.59
C ILE A 26 24.65 -5.69 -6.27
N CYS A 27 24.39 -4.75 -7.19
CA CYS A 27 25.44 -4.00 -7.88
C CYS A 27 26.32 -3.21 -6.91
N SER A 28 25.72 -2.61 -5.87
CA SER A 28 26.45 -1.86 -4.84
C SER A 28 27.37 -2.77 -4.01
N VAL A 29 26.93 -3.97 -3.68
CA VAL A 29 27.77 -4.96 -2.97
C VAL A 29 28.92 -5.41 -3.86
N LEU A 30 28.67 -5.71 -5.12
CA LEU A 30 29.72 -6.09 -6.08
C LEU A 30 30.73 -4.95 -6.27
N ALA A 31 30.27 -3.70 -6.37
CA ALA A 31 31.14 -2.54 -6.43
C ALA A 31 32.01 -2.38 -5.17
N ALA A 32 31.44 -2.59 -3.97
CA ALA A 32 32.18 -2.56 -2.73
C ALA A 32 33.30 -3.62 -2.71
N ILE A 33 32.97 -4.85 -3.13
CA ILE A 33 33.93 -5.95 -3.20
C ILE A 33 35.04 -5.62 -4.19
N SER A 34 34.72 -5.06 -5.37
CA SER A 34 35.70 -4.70 -6.39
C SER A 34 36.70 -3.63 -5.90
N GLN A 35 36.30 -2.73 -5.02
CA GLN A 35 37.16 -1.73 -4.40
C GLN A 35 38.14 -2.32 -3.38
N LEU A 36 37.74 -3.42 -2.75
CA LEU A 36 38.59 -4.11 -1.76
C LEU A 36 39.58 -5.09 -2.40
N TYR A 37 39.36 -5.50 -3.64
CA TYR A 37 40.22 -6.46 -4.31
C TYR A 37 41.12 -5.78 -5.36
N PRO A 38 42.44 -6.12 -5.49
CA PRO A 38 43.19 -6.97 -4.58
C PRO A 38 43.62 -6.26 -3.28
N LEU A 39 43.62 -6.99 -2.18
CA LEU A 39 43.94 -6.47 -0.82
C LEU A 39 45.35 -5.83 -0.74
N SER A 40 46.26 -6.25 -1.58
CA SER A 40 47.62 -5.72 -1.62
C SER A 40 47.72 -4.23 -1.98
N ASN A 41 46.70 -3.68 -2.62
CA ASN A 41 46.66 -2.27 -3.07
C ASN A 41 45.57 -1.46 -2.35
N LEU A 42 45.21 -1.87 -1.13
CA LEU A 42 44.15 -1.19 -0.36
C LEU A 42 44.67 0.18 0.10
N THR A 43 44.03 1.23 -0.38
CA THR A 43 44.24 2.61 0.06
C THR A 43 43.08 3.07 0.91
N VAL A 44 43.27 4.09 1.76
CA VAL A 44 42.19 4.70 2.57
C VAL A 44 41.04 5.15 1.68
N ALA A 45 41.34 5.73 0.54
CA ALA A 45 40.32 6.19 -0.43
C ALA A 45 39.44 5.03 -0.95
N ARG A 46 40.05 3.88 -1.28
CA ARG A 46 39.33 2.67 -1.70
C ARG A 46 38.47 2.10 -0.56
N GLY A 47 39.00 2.12 0.69
CA GLY A 47 38.23 1.70 1.85
C GLY A 47 36.99 2.56 2.08
N ILE A 48 37.11 3.89 1.95
CA ILE A 48 35.97 4.81 2.05
C ILE A 48 34.96 4.55 0.92
N ALA A 49 35.40 4.38 -0.31
CA ALA A 49 34.52 4.06 -1.45
C ALA A 49 33.78 2.73 -1.24
N ALA A 50 34.46 1.70 -0.78
CA ALA A 50 33.85 0.42 -0.44
C ALA A 50 32.77 0.56 0.63
N ALA A 51 33.03 1.34 1.69
CA ALA A 51 32.07 1.61 2.76
C ALA A 51 30.83 2.35 2.22
N GLN A 52 30.99 3.36 1.37
CA GLN A 52 29.87 4.08 0.77
C GLN A 52 28.98 3.15 -0.08
N TRP A 53 29.57 2.32 -0.92
CA TRP A 53 28.83 1.34 -1.72
C TRP A 53 28.16 0.29 -0.84
N GLY A 54 28.82 -0.19 0.20
CA GLY A 54 28.27 -1.14 1.17
C GLY A 54 27.04 -0.58 1.89
N ILE A 55 27.12 0.66 2.40
CA ILE A 55 26.01 1.33 3.07
C ILE A 55 24.83 1.54 2.10
N SER A 56 25.11 1.99 0.87
CA SER A 56 24.07 2.15 -0.15
C SER A 56 23.38 0.83 -0.46
N GLY A 57 24.14 -0.24 -0.65
CA GLY A 57 23.60 -1.58 -0.87
C GLY A 57 22.71 -2.06 0.27
N LEU A 58 23.12 -1.84 1.52
CA LEU A 58 22.35 -2.19 2.72
C LEU A 58 21.02 -1.43 2.77
N LEU A 59 21.04 -0.12 2.51
CA LEU A 59 19.81 0.70 2.51
C LEU A 59 18.81 0.20 1.46
N PHE A 60 19.27 -0.08 0.23
CA PHE A 60 18.40 -0.62 -0.83
C PHE A 60 17.89 -2.02 -0.49
N ALA A 61 18.72 -2.87 0.11
CA ALA A 61 18.33 -4.20 0.55
C ALA A 61 17.22 -4.15 1.62
N LEU A 62 17.28 -3.20 2.56
CA LEU A 62 16.24 -3.00 3.57
C LEU A 62 14.94 -2.42 2.97
N MET A 63 15.03 -1.57 1.95
CA MET A 63 13.85 -1.02 1.29
C MET A 63 13.06 -2.08 0.49
N CYS A 64 13.74 -3.06 -0.09
CA CYS A 64 13.13 -4.07 -0.93
C CYS A 64 11.99 -4.86 -0.25
N PRO A 65 12.17 -5.50 0.92
CA PRO A 65 11.10 -6.23 1.61
C PRO A 65 9.98 -5.31 2.08
N PHE A 66 10.30 -4.07 2.46
CA PHE A 66 9.28 -3.08 2.83
C PHE A 66 8.37 -2.74 1.64
N MET A 67 8.93 -2.41 0.49
CA MET A 67 8.18 -2.11 -0.74
C MET A 67 7.38 -3.32 -1.22
N TRP A 68 7.94 -4.52 -1.14
CA TRP A 68 7.26 -5.76 -1.48
C TRP A 68 6.04 -6.03 -0.60
N THR A 69 6.18 -5.84 0.71
CA THR A 69 5.05 -6.00 1.65
C THR A 69 3.97 -4.94 1.44
N MET A 70 4.35 -3.69 1.15
CA MET A 70 3.39 -2.64 0.78
C MET A 70 2.62 -3.00 -0.49
N ALA A 71 3.32 -3.39 -1.55
CA ALA A 71 2.69 -3.80 -2.81
C ALA A 71 1.72 -4.96 -2.60
N SER A 72 2.12 -5.96 -1.84
CA SER A 72 1.28 -7.13 -1.52
C SER A 72 0.02 -6.73 -0.74
N LYS A 73 0.13 -5.83 0.25
CA LYS A 73 -1.01 -5.32 0.99
C LYS A 73 -1.96 -4.51 0.11
N MET A 74 -1.43 -3.71 -0.83
CA MET A 74 -2.24 -2.91 -1.76
C MET A 74 -2.89 -3.72 -2.88
N ALA A 75 -2.39 -4.90 -3.18
CA ALA A 75 -2.90 -5.73 -4.27
C ALA A 75 -4.26 -6.39 -3.97
N HIS A 76 -4.59 -6.61 -2.69
CA HIS A 76 -5.73 -7.43 -2.29
C HIS A 76 -7.03 -6.67 -1.99
N PRO A 77 -7.03 -5.43 -1.43
CA PRO A 77 -8.27 -4.76 -1.12
C PRO A 77 -9.14 -4.52 -2.35
N ARG A 78 -10.42 -4.88 -2.24
CA ARG A 78 -11.42 -4.72 -3.29
C ARG A 78 -12.72 -4.24 -2.67
N VAL A 79 -13.42 -3.38 -3.40
CA VAL A 79 -14.80 -3.02 -3.07
C VAL A 79 -15.65 -3.33 -4.30
N ARG A 80 -16.68 -4.12 -4.10
CA ARG A 80 -17.65 -4.49 -5.10
C ARG A 80 -18.98 -3.81 -4.80
N PHE A 81 -19.50 -3.08 -5.76
CA PHE A 81 -20.79 -2.43 -5.67
C PHE A 81 -21.79 -3.24 -6.49
N ASP A 82 -22.84 -3.71 -5.83
CA ASP A 82 -23.93 -4.43 -6.48
C ASP A 82 -25.25 -3.64 -6.36
N SER A 83 -26.33 -4.14 -6.91
CA SER A 83 -27.67 -3.55 -6.79
C SER A 83 -28.16 -3.53 -5.33
N SER A 84 -27.84 -4.55 -4.55
CA SER A 84 -28.31 -4.74 -3.16
C SER A 84 -27.40 -4.12 -2.11
N GLY A 85 -26.11 -3.91 -2.40
CA GLY A 85 -25.20 -3.44 -1.36
C GLY A 85 -23.77 -3.24 -1.83
N VAL A 86 -22.88 -3.05 -0.87
CA VAL A 86 -21.44 -2.93 -1.01
C VAL A 86 -20.71 -4.05 -0.30
N GLU A 87 -19.88 -4.77 -1.01
CA GLU A 87 -19.02 -5.81 -0.46
C GLU A 87 -17.59 -5.27 -0.34
N PHE A 88 -17.09 -5.24 0.89
CA PHE A 88 -15.70 -4.90 1.19
C PHE A 88 -14.89 -6.17 1.37
N ASN A 89 -13.80 -6.29 0.62
CA ASN A 89 -12.79 -7.29 0.84
C ASN A 89 -11.49 -6.59 1.19
N LEU A 90 -11.22 -6.45 2.49
CA LEU A 90 -10.11 -5.70 3.05
C LEU A 90 -8.98 -6.60 3.57
N GLY A 91 -9.22 -7.89 3.63
CA GLY A 91 -8.27 -8.85 4.15
C GLY A 91 -7.09 -9.14 3.22
N THR A 92 -6.14 -9.89 3.75
CA THR A 92 -5.04 -10.45 2.98
C THR A 92 -5.49 -11.78 2.34
N LYS A 93 -4.69 -12.30 1.40
CA LYS A 93 -4.96 -13.61 0.78
C LYS A 93 -5.06 -14.75 1.82
N LYS A 94 -4.31 -14.64 2.94
CA LYS A 94 -4.29 -15.64 4.03
C LYS A 94 -5.42 -15.47 5.04
N ALA A 95 -5.91 -14.24 5.23
CA ALA A 95 -6.99 -13.90 6.15
C ALA A 95 -7.95 -12.92 5.45
N PRO A 96 -8.86 -13.42 4.62
CA PRO A 96 -9.83 -12.57 3.92
C PRO A 96 -10.82 -12.00 4.93
N LEU A 97 -10.92 -10.68 4.99
CA LEU A 97 -11.97 -9.98 5.70
C LEU A 97 -13.00 -9.51 4.68
N GLN A 98 -14.12 -10.23 4.62
CA GLN A 98 -15.23 -9.89 3.74
C GLN A 98 -16.38 -9.35 4.60
N LEU A 99 -16.87 -8.18 4.27
CA LEU A 99 -18.04 -7.59 4.88
C LEU A 99 -18.98 -7.12 3.78
N LEU A 100 -20.21 -7.60 3.82
CA LEU A 100 -21.31 -7.15 2.98
C LEU A 100 -22.17 -6.18 3.78
N MET A 101 -22.38 -4.98 3.28
CA MET A 101 -23.35 -4.02 3.80
C MET A 101 -24.43 -3.78 2.75
N LEU A 102 -25.69 -4.01 3.09
CA LEU A 102 -26.81 -3.66 2.24
C LEU A 102 -27.00 -2.13 2.23
N TRP A 103 -27.53 -1.58 1.14
CA TRP A 103 -27.66 -0.12 1.01
C TRP A 103 -28.58 0.49 2.06
N ASP A 104 -29.66 -0.19 2.41
CA ASP A 104 -30.60 0.19 3.44
C ASP A 104 -30.04 0.11 4.87
N GLN A 105 -29.01 -0.68 5.07
CA GLN A 105 -28.32 -0.82 6.37
C GLN A 105 -27.27 0.26 6.60
N VAL A 106 -26.77 0.93 5.57
CA VAL A 106 -25.76 1.98 5.74
C VAL A 106 -26.41 3.18 6.45
N SER A 107 -25.94 3.51 7.64
CA SER A 107 -26.49 4.57 8.49
C SER A 107 -25.67 5.87 8.46
N ALA A 108 -24.36 5.80 8.26
CA ALA A 108 -23.49 6.98 8.25
C ALA A 108 -22.19 6.74 7.48
N ILE A 109 -21.71 7.81 6.85
CA ILE A 109 -20.38 7.87 6.23
C ILE A 109 -19.62 9.01 6.90
N ARG A 110 -18.51 8.69 7.56
CA ARG A 110 -17.69 9.67 8.27
C ARG A 110 -16.31 9.77 7.64
N GLN A 111 -15.80 10.99 7.59
CA GLN A 111 -14.43 11.29 7.16
C GLN A 111 -13.70 11.97 8.30
N GLN A 112 -12.57 11.43 8.69
CA GLN A 112 -11.67 12.06 9.65
C GLN A 112 -10.24 12.09 9.11
N ARG A 113 -9.42 12.99 9.62
CA ARG A 113 -8.00 13.04 9.32
C ARG A 113 -7.22 12.35 10.43
N VAL A 114 -6.44 11.33 10.07
CA VAL A 114 -5.56 10.60 10.98
C VAL A 114 -4.13 10.78 10.49
N GLY A 115 -3.38 11.64 11.16
CA GLY A 115 -2.06 12.07 10.68
C GLY A 115 -2.16 12.72 9.29
N ASN A 116 -1.41 12.20 8.32
CA ASN A 116 -1.43 12.67 6.93
C ASN A 116 -2.44 11.94 6.03
N ALA A 117 -3.17 10.97 6.55
CA ALA A 117 -4.13 10.19 5.78
C ALA A 117 -5.57 10.61 6.06
N GLN A 118 -6.41 10.60 5.01
CA GLN A 118 -7.86 10.68 5.15
C GLN A 118 -8.40 9.28 5.38
N GLN A 119 -9.08 9.10 6.50
CA GLN A 119 -9.76 7.87 6.88
C GLN A 119 -11.25 8.03 6.70
N PHE A 120 -11.87 7.04 6.09
CA PHE A 120 -13.32 6.95 5.92
C PHE A 120 -13.84 5.80 6.76
N THR A 121 -14.96 6.03 7.43
CA THR A 121 -15.68 5.03 8.20
C THR A 121 -17.11 4.96 7.67
N VAL A 122 -17.51 3.79 7.20
CA VAL A 122 -18.89 3.49 6.82
C VAL A 122 -19.50 2.67 7.95
N LYS A 123 -20.59 3.15 8.51
CA LYS A 123 -21.30 2.47 9.61
C LYS A 123 -22.63 1.91 9.11
N ALA A 124 -22.96 0.72 9.57
CA ALA A 124 -24.28 0.14 9.39
C ALA A 124 -25.16 0.38 10.62
N ALA A 125 -26.46 0.20 10.45
CA ALA A 125 -27.46 0.40 11.50
C ALA A 125 -27.31 -0.59 12.68
N ASP A 126 -26.78 -1.78 12.42
CA ASP A 126 -26.47 -2.81 13.42
C ASP A 126 -25.22 -2.51 14.25
N GLY A 127 -24.56 -1.38 14.01
CA GLY A 127 -23.34 -0.96 14.68
C GLY A 127 -22.06 -1.49 14.02
N SER A 128 -22.14 -2.37 13.04
CA SER A 128 -20.97 -2.81 12.28
C SER A 128 -20.40 -1.63 11.49
N TYR A 129 -19.07 -1.66 11.27
CA TYR A 129 -18.41 -0.59 10.52
C TYR A 129 -17.22 -1.09 9.72
N VAL A 130 -16.92 -0.37 8.65
CA VAL A 130 -15.72 -0.56 7.85
C VAL A 130 -14.92 0.73 7.84
N GLN A 131 -13.61 0.60 8.06
CA GLN A 131 -12.67 1.71 7.94
C GLN A 131 -11.71 1.47 6.79
N PHE A 132 -11.49 2.50 5.98
CA PHE A 132 -10.51 2.47 4.89
C PHE A 132 -9.87 3.85 4.68
N ASN A 133 -8.67 3.85 4.14
CA ASN A 133 -7.86 5.04 3.92
C ASN A 133 -7.03 4.92 2.63
N SER A 134 -6.10 5.84 2.40
CA SER A 134 -5.20 5.82 1.24
C SER A 134 -4.25 4.62 1.18
N TYR A 135 -4.02 3.96 2.32
CA TYR A 135 -3.23 2.70 2.36
C TYR A 135 -4.09 1.49 1.97
N THR A 136 -5.39 1.56 2.19
CA THR A 136 -6.33 0.50 1.81
C THR A 136 -6.70 0.59 0.33
N PHE A 137 -7.03 1.81 -0.14
CA PHE A 137 -7.40 2.07 -1.53
C PHE A 137 -6.66 3.30 -2.07
N PHE A 138 -6.22 3.24 -3.31
CA PHE A 138 -5.56 4.37 -3.97
C PHE A 138 -6.44 5.64 -4.02
N ARG A 139 -7.77 5.48 -4.12
CA ARG A 139 -8.75 6.59 -4.15
C ARG A 139 -9.88 6.36 -3.15
N PRO A 140 -9.61 6.42 -1.83
CA PRO A 140 -10.62 6.12 -0.80
C PRO A 140 -11.79 7.09 -0.86
N LYS A 141 -11.55 8.36 -1.21
CA LYS A 141 -12.59 9.38 -1.40
C LYS A 141 -13.59 9.00 -2.51
N ARG A 142 -13.12 8.34 -3.58
CA ARG A 142 -14.00 7.85 -4.66
C ARG A 142 -14.92 6.75 -4.16
N VAL A 143 -14.39 5.82 -3.36
CA VAL A 143 -15.18 4.74 -2.74
C VAL A 143 -16.26 5.34 -1.84
N ALA A 144 -15.89 6.25 -0.93
CA ALA A 144 -16.83 6.91 -0.04
C ALA A 144 -17.91 7.70 -0.80
N ARG A 145 -17.54 8.40 -1.89
CA ARG A 145 -18.50 9.14 -2.73
C ARG A 145 -19.49 8.20 -3.43
N LEU A 146 -19.02 7.08 -3.99
CA LEU A 146 -19.90 6.10 -4.63
C LEU A 146 -20.91 5.50 -3.63
N ILE A 147 -20.50 5.28 -2.37
CA ILE A 147 -21.41 4.84 -1.32
C ILE A 147 -22.43 5.95 -1.01
N ALA A 148 -21.96 7.19 -0.85
CA ALA A 148 -22.83 8.34 -0.60
C ALA A 148 -23.89 8.54 -1.70
N GLU A 149 -23.49 8.43 -2.97
CA GLU A 149 -24.39 8.53 -4.14
C GLU A 149 -25.45 7.42 -4.14
N ARG A 150 -25.09 6.21 -3.71
CA ARG A 150 -26.02 5.07 -3.68
C ARG A 150 -26.97 5.08 -2.50
N THR A 151 -26.54 5.60 -1.36
CA THR A 151 -27.33 5.63 -0.13
C THR A 151 -28.09 6.95 0.06
N GLY A 152 -27.76 8.00 -0.71
CA GLY A 152 -28.30 9.35 -0.50
C GLY A 152 -27.71 10.05 0.73
N LEU A 153 -26.73 9.44 1.42
CA LEU A 153 -26.13 10.01 2.63
C LEU A 153 -25.01 11.00 2.30
N SER A 154 -24.89 12.03 3.13
CA SER A 154 -23.77 12.96 3.07
C SER A 154 -22.55 12.42 3.82
N ILE A 155 -21.34 12.78 3.33
CA ILE A 155 -20.10 12.46 4.04
C ILE A 155 -19.88 13.47 5.15
N GLN A 156 -20.00 13.05 6.40
CA GLN A 156 -19.79 13.86 7.59
C GLN A 156 -18.28 14.00 7.85
N LYS A 157 -17.78 15.22 7.93
CA LYS A 157 -16.40 15.52 8.34
C LYS A 157 -16.36 15.68 9.86
N ILE A 158 -15.40 15.02 10.49
CA ILE A 158 -15.13 15.09 11.93
C ILE A 158 -13.71 15.62 12.14
#